data_1733105da18a2df6aa54728633d076d7
#
_entry.id   1733105da18a2df6aa54728633d076d7
#
_cell.length_a   1.000
_cell.length_b   1.000
_cell.length_c   1.000
_cell.angle_alpha   90.00
_cell.angle_beta   90.00
_cell.angle_gamma   90.00
#
_symmetry.space_group_name_H-M   'P 1'
#
loop_
_entity.id
_entity.type
_entity.pdbx_description
1 polymer ?
#
loop_
_entity_poly.entity_id
_entity_poly.type
_entity_poly.pdbx_seq_one_letter_code
_entity_poly.pdbx_strand_id
1 'polypeptide(L)'
;MLSILNPTTLLSALAALPMLTSASPTGTIPAGPQFAKREISCNSNYEGYAFFYFSNRDENIYLAASNGNDALSFTELNNGKPILTSTKGDGGVRDPFILRSHEGDKFYILATDLCIGCGTSWGDAQRFGSRYLEIWESKDLINWSAQHHVEVSPDNYGNTWAPEAYYDDDLKTYVVYWASGIYDNEANPNHDPIEYQRMVYATTDDFITFSEPKIWQDEPPNGRIDSTVIKADGVYYRFTKATINGCADIVEESSTSLTAGLEDWHQIASCIGKNAGTQEVEGPSIFKTNCKDVNGARYILLADEFGGNGYVPLESSDLAGGKWTLRTGYKYPESPRHGTIIPLTLEELEGIQKAFVNTD
;
A
#
# COMPACT_ATOMS: atom_id res chain seq x y z
N MET A 1 57.70 9.31 48.57
CA MET A 1 58.65 8.22 48.92
C MET A 1 58.50 7.22 47.83
N LEU A 2 59.27 7.28 46.86
CA LEU A 2 60.40 6.47 46.35
C LEU A 2 60.42 5.00 46.77
N SER A 3 60.39 4.12 45.75
CA SER A 3 61.35 3.03 45.53
C SER A 3 60.79 2.18 44.36
N ILE A 4 61.22 2.29 43.13
CA ILE A 4 62.35 1.73 42.37
C ILE A 4 62.74 0.32 42.80
N LEU A 5 62.58 -0.64 41.91
CA LEU A 5 63.55 -1.65 41.51
C LEU A 5 63.11 -2.43 40.23
N ASN A 6 63.97 -2.37 39.26
CA ASN A 6 64.07 -3.12 37.99
C ASN A 6 64.97 -4.36 38.19
N PRO A 7 65.43 -5.10 37.20
CA PRO A 7 64.77 -6.08 36.34
C PRO A 7 65.41 -7.49 36.41
N THR A 8 64.86 -8.49 35.86
CA THR A 8 65.57 -9.74 35.51
C THR A 8 65.17 -10.29 34.16
N THR A 9 66.12 -10.23 33.26
CA THR A 9 66.28 -10.91 32.00
C THR A 9 66.16 -12.44 32.12
N LEU A 10 65.45 -13.07 31.22
CA LEU A 10 65.65 -14.48 30.89
C LEU A 10 65.55 -14.73 29.38
N LEU A 11 66.56 -15.46 28.95
CA LEU A 11 66.96 -15.76 27.58
C LEU A 11 65.93 -16.53 26.75
N SER A 12 65.99 -16.21 25.48
CA SER A 12 65.46 -16.88 24.31
C SER A 12 65.77 -18.37 24.21
N ALA A 13 64.73 -19.13 23.77
CA ALA A 13 64.88 -20.37 23.07
C ALA A 13 64.02 -20.35 21.77
N LEU A 14 64.66 -20.15 20.63
CA LEU A 14 64.09 -20.37 19.30
C LEU A 14 63.84 -21.86 19.11
N ALA A 15 62.59 -22.27 18.99
CA ALA A 15 62.23 -23.58 18.41
C ALA A 15 61.65 -23.31 17.02
N ALA A 16 62.37 -23.82 16.01
CA ALA A 16 61.95 -23.81 14.62
C ALA A 16 60.77 -24.80 14.41
N LEU A 17 59.63 -24.29 14.04
CA LEU A 17 58.50 -25.10 13.55
C LEU A 17 58.59 -25.22 12.03
N PRO A 18 58.29 -26.41 11.46
CA PRO A 18 58.28 -26.60 9.98
C PRO A 18 57.11 -25.87 9.35
N MET A 19 57.39 -25.20 8.22
CA MET A 19 56.37 -24.60 7.37
C MET A 19 55.50 -25.73 6.75
N LEU A 20 54.26 -25.76 7.18
CA LEU A 20 53.21 -26.50 6.48
C LEU A 20 52.73 -25.62 5.32
N THR A 21 53.02 -26.03 4.10
CA THR A 21 52.45 -25.47 2.88
C THR A 21 50.96 -25.83 2.84
N SER A 22 50.07 -24.87 3.12
CA SER A 22 48.66 -25.04 2.91
C SER A 22 48.35 -24.92 1.42
N ALA A 23 48.01 -26.04 0.78
CA ALA A 23 47.36 -26.05 -0.52
C ALA A 23 45.97 -25.48 -0.37
N SER A 24 45.69 -24.35 -1.01
CA SER A 24 44.32 -23.81 -1.11
C SER A 24 43.49 -24.77 -1.98
N PRO A 25 42.34 -25.25 -1.49
CA PRO A 25 41.41 -25.95 -2.33
C PRO A 25 40.78 -24.95 -3.31
N THR A 26 41.04 -25.06 -4.60
CA THR A 26 40.27 -24.44 -5.65
C THR A 26 38.90 -25.16 -5.75
N GLY A 27 38.06 -24.93 -4.76
CA GLY A 27 36.66 -25.31 -4.81
C GLY A 27 35.93 -24.28 -5.69
N THR A 28 35.54 -24.66 -6.89
CA THR A 28 34.51 -23.98 -7.65
C THR A 28 33.24 -23.96 -6.79
N ILE A 29 32.84 -22.78 -6.34
CA ILE A 29 31.52 -22.58 -5.70
C ILE A 29 30.50 -23.03 -6.75
N PRO A 30 29.62 -24.02 -6.45
CA PRO A 30 28.57 -24.38 -7.39
C PRO A 30 27.70 -23.11 -7.54
N ALA A 31 27.47 -22.73 -8.81
CA ALA A 31 26.49 -21.67 -9.09
C ALA A 31 25.19 -22.08 -8.40
N GLY A 32 24.71 -21.21 -7.50
CA GLY A 32 23.43 -21.41 -6.86
C GLY A 32 22.34 -21.60 -7.93
N PRO A 33 21.22 -22.25 -7.62
CA PRO A 33 20.18 -22.50 -8.59
C PRO A 33 19.85 -21.18 -9.29
N GLN A 34 20.06 -21.11 -10.59
CA GLN A 34 19.54 -20.06 -11.44
C GLN A 34 18.02 -20.24 -11.43
N PHE A 35 17.34 -19.48 -10.61
CA PHE A 35 15.89 -19.34 -10.73
C PHE A 35 15.62 -18.79 -12.12
N ALA A 36 15.02 -19.60 -12.99
CA ALA A 36 14.52 -19.15 -14.27
C ALA A 36 13.64 -17.92 -13.98
N LYS A 37 13.83 -16.84 -14.76
CA LYS A 37 13.02 -15.62 -14.66
C LYS A 37 11.57 -16.07 -14.82
N ARG A 38 10.82 -16.11 -13.72
CA ARG A 38 9.40 -16.49 -13.75
C ARG A 38 8.66 -15.44 -14.56
N GLU A 39 7.93 -15.89 -15.58
CA GLU A 39 7.03 -15.00 -16.30
C GLU A 39 5.92 -14.55 -15.33
N ILE A 40 5.69 -13.26 -15.27
CA ILE A 40 4.58 -12.69 -14.50
C ILE A 40 3.28 -13.18 -15.16
N SER A 41 2.54 -14.08 -14.47
CA SER A 41 1.22 -14.49 -14.96
C SER A 41 0.30 -13.28 -15.08
N CYS A 42 -0.53 -13.17 -16.09
CA CYS A 42 -1.41 -12.03 -16.30
C CYS A 42 -2.76 -12.47 -16.90
N ASN A 43 -3.79 -11.64 -16.79
CA ASN A 43 -5.07 -11.87 -17.43
C ASN A 43 -5.10 -11.21 -18.82
N SER A 44 -5.32 -12.00 -19.86
CA SER A 44 -5.33 -11.54 -21.25
C SER A 44 -6.62 -10.81 -21.66
N ASN A 45 -7.65 -10.81 -20.81
CA ASN A 45 -8.93 -10.18 -21.08
C ASN A 45 -8.96 -8.68 -20.83
N TYR A 46 -7.95 -8.16 -20.12
CA TYR A 46 -7.87 -6.74 -19.83
C TYR A 46 -7.09 -5.98 -20.90
N GLU A 47 -7.66 -4.83 -21.31
CA GLU A 47 -7.17 -4.00 -22.41
C GLU A 47 -6.98 -2.52 -22.01
N GLY A 48 -7.14 -2.21 -20.72
CA GLY A 48 -6.92 -0.87 -20.17
C GLY A 48 -7.07 -0.82 -18.67
N TYR A 49 -7.19 0.40 -18.13
CA TYR A 49 -7.25 0.65 -16.70
C TYR A 49 -8.18 1.82 -16.37
N ALA A 50 -8.78 1.77 -15.17
CA ALA A 50 -9.38 2.93 -14.52
C ALA A 50 -8.55 3.31 -13.29
N PHE A 51 -8.38 4.60 -13.06
CA PHE A 51 -7.72 5.17 -11.90
C PHE A 51 -8.73 6.00 -11.10
N PHE A 52 -9.05 5.54 -9.89
CA PHE A 52 -9.87 6.23 -8.92
C PHE A 52 -8.96 6.87 -7.89
N TYR A 53 -9.12 8.15 -7.63
CA TYR A 53 -8.25 8.91 -6.74
C TYR A 53 -9.00 10.08 -6.11
N PHE A 54 -8.49 10.62 -5.00
CA PHE A 54 -8.88 11.95 -4.57
C PHE A 54 -7.82 12.97 -4.99
N SER A 55 -8.12 14.23 -4.87
CA SER A 55 -7.25 15.29 -5.37
C SER A 55 -7.06 16.39 -4.34
N ASN A 56 -5.96 17.14 -4.41
CA ASN A 56 -5.75 18.35 -3.61
C ASN A 56 -6.76 19.48 -3.91
N ARG A 57 -7.59 19.34 -4.97
CA ARG A 57 -8.64 20.31 -5.30
C ARG A 57 -9.78 20.29 -4.27
N ASP A 58 -10.17 19.10 -3.89
CA ASP A 58 -11.17 18.81 -2.88
C ASP A 58 -11.09 17.34 -2.44
N GLU A 59 -11.85 16.96 -1.44
CA GLU A 59 -11.90 15.62 -0.87
C GLU A 59 -13.10 14.86 -1.44
N ASN A 60 -13.03 14.56 -2.73
CA ASN A 60 -14.01 13.82 -3.51
C ASN A 60 -13.30 12.78 -4.39
N ILE A 61 -14.10 11.86 -5.01
CA ILE A 61 -13.55 10.78 -5.84
C ILE A 61 -13.59 11.18 -7.31
N TYR A 62 -12.44 11.12 -7.95
CA TYR A 62 -12.19 11.40 -9.36
C TYR A 62 -11.91 10.12 -10.13
N LEU A 63 -12.07 10.19 -11.44
CA LEU A 63 -11.85 9.08 -12.35
C LEU A 63 -10.99 9.51 -13.53
N ALA A 64 -9.99 8.67 -13.85
CA ALA A 64 -9.27 8.75 -15.11
C ALA A 64 -9.26 7.38 -15.79
N ALA A 65 -9.24 7.39 -17.13
CA ALA A 65 -9.08 6.19 -17.94
C ALA A 65 -7.71 6.16 -18.59
N SER A 66 -7.13 4.97 -18.72
CA SER A 66 -5.88 4.80 -19.43
C SER A 66 -6.03 5.10 -20.94
N ASN A 67 -4.95 5.58 -21.57
CA ASN A 67 -4.87 5.78 -23.00
C ASN A 67 -4.53 4.45 -23.70
N GLY A 68 -5.56 3.64 -23.93
CA GLY A 68 -5.40 2.25 -24.34
C GLY A 68 -4.83 1.39 -23.22
N ASN A 69 -4.09 0.35 -23.56
CA ASN A 69 -3.49 -0.55 -22.56
C ASN A 69 -2.13 -0.03 -22.08
N ASP A 70 -2.13 1.13 -21.42
CA ASP A 70 -0.95 1.82 -20.91
C ASP A 70 -1.15 2.20 -19.43
N ALA A 71 -0.54 1.44 -18.54
CA ALA A 71 -0.56 1.64 -17.09
C ALA A 71 0.08 2.95 -16.61
N LEU A 72 0.78 3.67 -17.49
CA LEU A 72 1.51 4.89 -17.17
C LEU A 72 0.95 6.14 -17.87
N SER A 73 -0.18 6.00 -18.59
CA SER A 73 -0.77 7.12 -19.32
C SER A 73 -2.28 7.16 -19.16
N PHE A 74 -2.77 8.22 -18.51
CA PHE A 74 -4.19 8.39 -18.18
C PHE A 74 -4.70 9.75 -18.67
N THR A 75 -5.99 9.79 -18.99
CA THR A 75 -6.76 10.99 -19.25
C THR A 75 -7.85 11.11 -18.18
N GLU A 76 -7.88 12.26 -17.51
CA GLU A 76 -8.91 12.58 -16.55
C GLU A 76 -10.27 12.67 -17.23
N LEU A 77 -11.30 12.07 -16.65
CA LEU A 77 -12.65 12.03 -17.19
C LEU A 77 -13.56 13.06 -16.52
N ASN A 78 -14.82 13.15 -16.98
CA ASN A 78 -15.85 14.03 -16.41
C ASN A 78 -15.48 15.52 -16.36
N ASN A 79 -14.68 16.00 -17.31
CA ASN A 79 -14.14 17.38 -17.33
C ASN A 79 -13.41 17.76 -16.02
N GLY A 80 -12.72 16.83 -15.41
CA GLY A 80 -12.03 17.04 -14.14
C GLY A 80 -12.94 17.30 -12.94
N LYS A 81 -14.20 16.90 -13.02
CA LYS A 81 -15.15 16.94 -11.91
C LYS A 81 -15.19 15.57 -11.20
N PRO A 82 -15.48 15.55 -9.90
CA PRO A 82 -15.64 14.28 -9.21
C PRO A 82 -16.80 13.45 -9.79
N ILE A 83 -16.66 12.14 -9.73
CA ILE A 83 -17.73 11.20 -10.10
C ILE A 83 -18.57 10.79 -8.90
N LEU A 84 -17.99 10.83 -7.69
CA LEU A 84 -18.66 10.59 -6.42
C LEU A 84 -18.27 11.67 -5.41
N THR A 85 -19.26 12.13 -4.66
CA THR A 85 -19.09 13.12 -3.58
C THR A 85 -19.72 12.56 -2.31
N SER A 86 -19.15 12.87 -1.13
CA SER A 86 -19.77 12.47 0.11
C SER A 86 -20.99 13.32 0.42
N THR A 87 -22.06 12.65 0.89
CA THR A 87 -23.29 13.27 1.39
C THR A 87 -23.55 12.88 2.83
N LYS A 88 -22.60 12.19 3.47
CA LYS A 88 -22.69 11.67 4.84
C LYS A 88 -21.40 11.94 5.61
N GLY A 89 -21.39 11.60 6.88
CA GLY A 89 -20.22 11.72 7.74
C GLY A 89 -19.63 13.12 7.76
N ASP A 90 -18.31 13.22 7.61
CA ASP A 90 -17.56 14.49 7.62
C ASP A 90 -17.78 15.34 6.35
N GLY A 91 -18.47 14.79 5.33
CA GLY A 91 -18.79 15.50 4.09
C GLY A 91 -17.64 15.54 3.07
N GLY A 92 -16.58 14.81 3.28
CA GLY A 92 -15.48 14.58 2.34
C GLY A 92 -15.07 13.12 2.31
N VAL A 93 -14.38 12.70 1.25
CA VAL A 93 -13.85 11.33 1.12
C VAL A 93 -12.45 11.36 0.55
N ARG A 94 -11.59 10.52 1.15
CA ARG A 94 -10.18 10.38 0.77
C ARG A 94 -9.85 8.91 0.52
N ASP A 95 -8.67 8.65 -0.04
CA ASP A 95 -8.05 7.35 -0.16
C ASP A 95 -8.97 6.29 -0.80
N PRO A 96 -9.61 6.57 -1.97
CA PRO A 96 -10.55 5.63 -2.57
C PRO A 96 -9.83 4.37 -3.05
N PHE A 97 -10.29 3.25 -2.54
CA PHE A 97 -9.90 1.92 -2.99
C PHE A 97 -11.01 1.31 -3.85
N ILE A 98 -10.70 0.95 -5.08
CA ILE A 98 -11.61 0.25 -5.99
C ILE A 98 -11.23 -1.22 -6.09
N LEU A 99 -12.21 -2.13 -6.00
CA LEU A 99 -12.00 -3.55 -6.28
C LEU A 99 -13.13 -4.10 -7.14
N ARG A 100 -12.80 -5.12 -7.94
CA ARG A 100 -13.77 -6.00 -8.60
C ARG A 100 -14.17 -7.09 -7.62
N SER A 101 -15.46 -7.44 -7.54
CA SER A 101 -15.92 -8.56 -6.72
C SER A 101 -15.21 -9.86 -7.11
N HIS A 102 -15.13 -10.79 -6.17
CA HIS A 102 -14.55 -12.11 -6.40
C HIS A 102 -15.26 -12.85 -7.54
N GLU A 103 -16.56 -12.70 -7.64
CA GLU A 103 -17.41 -13.24 -8.71
C GLU A 103 -17.21 -12.52 -10.05
N GLY A 104 -16.61 -11.32 -10.04
CA GLY A 104 -16.37 -10.50 -11.22
C GLY A 104 -17.59 -9.77 -11.78
N ASP A 105 -18.71 -9.75 -11.07
CA ASP A 105 -20.00 -9.25 -11.52
C ASP A 105 -20.31 -7.81 -11.08
N LYS A 106 -19.50 -7.24 -10.19
CA LYS A 106 -19.64 -5.88 -9.68
C LYS A 106 -18.32 -5.30 -9.16
N PHE A 107 -18.37 -4.04 -8.81
CA PHE A 107 -17.26 -3.26 -8.25
C PHE A 107 -17.69 -2.59 -6.96
N TYR A 108 -16.72 -2.42 -6.05
CA TYR A 108 -16.91 -1.67 -4.81
C TYR A 108 -15.85 -0.57 -4.72
N ILE A 109 -16.26 0.61 -4.25
CA ILE A 109 -15.34 1.64 -3.78
C ILE A 109 -15.49 1.73 -2.27
N LEU A 110 -14.36 1.67 -1.56
CA LEU A 110 -14.23 1.98 -0.15
C LEU A 110 -13.42 3.26 -0.02
N ALA A 111 -13.81 4.16 0.89
CA ALA A 111 -13.09 5.40 1.09
C ALA A 111 -13.10 5.84 2.56
N THR A 112 -12.10 6.62 2.93
CA THR A 112 -12.01 7.30 4.23
C THR A 112 -13.05 8.39 4.33
N ASP A 113 -13.84 8.40 5.39
CA ASP A 113 -14.72 9.53 5.76
C ASP A 113 -13.88 10.59 6.48
N LEU A 114 -13.48 11.62 5.76
CA LEU A 114 -12.66 12.71 6.29
C LEU A 114 -12.74 13.94 5.40
N CYS A 115 -12.94 15.10 5.99
CA CYS A 115 -12.88 16.39 5.32
C CYS A 115 -12.00 17.39 6.09
N ILE A 116 -10.71 17.42 5.74
CA ILE A 116 -9.76 18.43 6.27
C ILE A 116 -10.13 19.84 5.75
N GLY A 117 -10.52 19.91 4.47
CA GLY A 117 -10.97 21.15 3.84
C GLY A 117 -12.23 21.75 4.45
N CYS A 118 -13.05 20.96 5.16
CA CYS A 118 -14.23 21.41 5.89
C CYS A 118 -13.91 22.04 7.26
N GLY A 119 -12.65 22.00 7.72
CA GLY A 119 -12.18 22.61 8.95
C GLY A 119 -11.81 21.63 10.07
N THR A 120 -11.86 20.32 9.81
CA THR A 120 -11.36 19.31 10.74
C THR A 120 -9.85 19.41 10.86
N SER A 121 -9.31 19.51 12.08
CA SER A 121 -7.86 19.49 12.27
C SER A 121 -7.30 18.04 12.19
N TRP A 122 -6.06 17.89 11.75
CA TRP A 122 -5.39 16.58 11.76
C TRP A 122 -5.33 15.95 13.17
N GLY A 123 -5.18 16.78 14.20
CA GLY A 123 -5.19 16.30 15.58
C GLY A 123 -6.54 15.76 16.01
N ASP A 124 -7.63 16.44 15.66
CA ASP A 124 -8.99 15.98 15.98
C ASP A 124 -9.36 14.76 15.14
N ALA A 125 -8.98 14.75 13.85
CA ALA A 125 -9.20 13.62 12.96
C ALA A 125 -8.51 12.32 13.42
N GLN A 126 -7.41 12.41 14.16
CA GLN A 126 -6.72 11.25 14.74
C GLN A 126 -7.29 10.81 16.09
N ARG A 127 -7.95 11.72 16.82
CA ARG A 127 -8.46 11.46 18.16
C ARG A 127 -9.94 11.14 18.19
N PHE A 128 -10.71 11.87 17.39
CA PHE A 128 -12.17 11.85 17.37
C PHE A 128 -12.71 11.88 15.93
N GLY A 129 -11.96 11.32 14.99
CA GLY A 129 -12.35 11.21 13.61
C GLY A 129 -13.45 10.18 13.37
N SER A 130 -13.84 10.04 12.13
CA SER A 130 -14.88 9.11 11.73
C SER A 130 -14.50 7.66 12.01
N ARG A 131 -15.46 6.88 12.47
CA ARG A 131 -15.36 5.43 12.69
C ARG A 131 -16.02 4.63 11.56
N TYR A 132 -16.35 5.32 10.48
CA TYR A 132 -17.12 4.80 9.36
C TYR A 132 -16.26 4.70 8.10
N LEU A 133 -16.66 3.79 7.23
CA LEU A 133 -16.23 3.73 5.84
C LEU A 133 -17.34 4.23 4.93
N GLU A 134 -16.96 4.95 3.89
CA GLU A 134 -17.86 5.31 2.81
C GLU A 134 -17.75 4.30 1.69
N ILE A 135 -18.88 3.68 1.32
CA ILE A 135 -18.89 2.54 0.40
C ILE A 135 -19.93 2.76 -0.70
N TRP A 136 -19.54 2.45 -1.93
CA TRP A 136 -20.41 2.39 -3.10
C TRP A 136 -20.22 1.08 -3.85
N GLU A 137 -21.28 0.60 -4.48
CA GLU A 137 -21.20 -0.51 -5.42
C GLU A 137 -21.68 -0.11 -6.82
N SER A 138 -21.13 -0.74 -7.85
CA SER A 138 -21.53 -0.58 -9.25
C SER A 138 -21.38 -1.90 -10.00
N LYS A 139 -22.18 -2.09 -11.04
CA LYS A 139 -22.06 -3.22 -11.97
C LYS A 139 -21.32 -2.86 -13.25
N ASP A 140 -21.05 -1.58 -13.47
CA ASP A 140 -20.57 -1.09 -14.76
C ASP A 140 -19.57 0.07 -14.66
N LEU A 141 -19.15 0.44 -13.43
CA LEU A 141 -18.27 1.59 -13.13
C LEU A 141 -18.86 2.97 -13.49
N ILE A 142 -20.12 3.02 -13.93
CA ILE A 142 -20.82 4.21 -14.40
C ILE A 142 -21.95 4.58 -13.45
N ASN A 143 -22.78 3.60 -13.14
CA ASN A 143 -23.93 3.75 -12.27
C ASN A 143 -23.61 3.22 -10.89
N TRP A 144 -23.48 4.12 -9.93
CA TRP A 144 -23.13 3.81 -8.54
C TRP A 144 -24.37 3.79 -7.66
N SER A 145 -24.36 2.92 -6.64
CA SER A 145 -25.39 2.88 -5.61
C SER A 145 -25.47 4.20 -4.83
N ALA A 146 -26.50 4.36 -3.99
CA ALA A 146 -26.43 5.33 -2.92
C ALA A 146 -25.25 5.04 -2.01
N GLN A 147 -24.68 6.08 -1.41
CA GLN A 147 -23.59 5.98 -0.43
C GLN A 147 -24.05 5.18 0.80
N HIS A 148 -23.29 4.14 1.13
CA HIS A 148 -23.39 3.43 2.39
C HIS A 148 -22.34 4.02 3.35
N HIS A 149 -22.80 4.43 4.51
CA HIS A 149 -21.99 4.95 5.61
C HIS A 149 -21.98 3.90 6.71
N VAL A 150 -20.90 3.12 6.79
CA VAL A 150 -20.86 1.88 7.56
C VAL A 150 -19.89 2.00 8.71
N GLU A 151 -20.39 1.85 9.95
CA GLU A 151 -19.57 1.83 11.15
C GLU A 151 -18.77 0.53 11.22
N VAL A 152 -17.45 0.62 11.25
CA VAL A 152 -16.54 -0.53 11.28
C VAL A 152 -15.55 -0.47 12.44
N SER A 153 -15.35 0.68 13.02
CA SER A 153 -14.41 0.91 14.12
C SER A 153 -15.16 1.08 15.45
N PRO A 154 -14.71 0.41 16.54
CA PRO A 154 -15.24 0.60 17.89
C PRO A 154 -15.08 2.04 18.41
N ASP A 155 -15.78 2.38 19.48
CA ASP A 155 -15.81 3.73 20.05
C ASP A 155 -14.49 4.22 20.67
N ASN A 156 -13.56 3.30 20.91
CA ASN A 156 -12.20 3.61 21.34
C ASN A 156 -11.20 3.76 20.22
N TYR A 157 -11.63 3.74 18.94
CA TYR A 157 -10.81 4.02 17.80
C TYR A 157 -10.94 5.49 17.40
N GLY A 158 -9.81 6.17 17.21
CA GLY A 158 -9.80 7.60 16.95
C GLY A 158 -10.02 7.96 15.48
N ASN A 159 -9.88 7.01 14.57
CA ASN A 159 -10.02 7.21 13.13
C ASN A 159 -10.18 5.87 12.39
N THR A 160 -10.60 5.95 11.11
CA THR A 160 -10.74 4.81 10.19
C THR A 160 -10.23 5.26 8.82
N TRP A 161 -8.91 5.06 8.57
CA TRP A 161 -8.24 5.68 7.42
C TRP A 161 -7.71 4.70 6.41
N ALA A 162 -7.75 5.10 5.14
CA ALA A 162 -7.18 4.41 3.99
C ALA A 162 -7.59 2.93 3.92
N PRO A 163 -8.90 2.66 3.79
CA PRO A 163 -9.38 1.29 3.71
C PRO A 163 -8.99 0.64 2.39
N GLU A 164 -8.52 -0.60 2.45
CA GLU A 164 -8.42 -1.49 1.30
C GLU A 164 -9.02 -2.86 1.62
N ALA A 165 -9.23 -3.68 0.61
CA ALA A 165 -9.81 -5.01 0.77
C ALA A 165 -9.14 -6.03 -0.14
N TYR A 166 -9.08 -7.27 0.32
CA TYR A 166 -8.63 -8.40 -0.48
C TYR A 166 -9.55 -9.61 -0.20
N TYR A 167 -10.00 -10.29 -1.26
CA TYR A 167 -10.72 -11.55 -1.08
C TYR A 167 -9.74 -12.66 -0.73
N ASP A 168 -9.93 -13.29 0.42
CA ASP A 168 -9.09 -14.39 0.87
C ASP A 168 -9.74 -15.72 0.47
N ASP A 169 -9.09 -16.44 -0.44
CA ASP A 169 -9.59 -17.72 -0.96
C ASP A 169 -9.65 -18.83 0.10
N ASP A 170 -8.83 -18.75 1.13
CA ASP A 170 -8.81 -19.75 2.21
C ASP A 170 -9.92 -19.46 3.22
N LEU A 171 -10.15 -18.19 3.55
CA LEU A 171 -11.23 -17.76 4.45
C LEU A 171 -12.60 -17.67 3.74
N LYS A 172 -12.62 -17.57 2.41
CA LYS A 172 -13.82 -17.40 1.57
C LYS A 172 -14.62 -16.14 1.88
N THR A 173 -13.93 -15.06 2.22
CA THR A 173 -14.51 -13.76 2.59
C THR A 173 -13.55 -12.63 2.23
N TYR A 174 -14.04 -11.41 2.18
CA TYR A 174 -13.17 -10.23 2.06
C TYR A 174 -12.53 -9.91 3.40
N VAL A 175 -11.24 -9.65 3.38
CA VAL A 175 -10.49 -9.05 4.49
C VAL A 175 -10.34 -7.58 4.16
N VAL A 176 -11.00 -6.72 4.93
CA VAL A 176 -10.93 -5.25 4.81
C VAL A 176 -10.02 -4.74 5.91
N TYR A 177 -9.04 -3.92 5.57
CA TYR A 177 -8.06 -3.39 6.52
C TYR A 177 -7.94 -1.89 6.40
N TRP A 178 -7.64 -1.23 7.53
CA TRP A 178 -7.53 0.23 7.63
C TRP A 178 -6.61 0.63 8.78
N ALA A 179 -6.23 1.90 8.87
CA ALA A 179 -5.42 2.45 9.95
C ALA A 179 -6.29 3.10 11.03
N SER A 180 -5.92 2.89 12.30
CA SER A 180 -6.57 3.50 13.47
C SER A 180 -5.59 3.78 14.61
N GLY A 181 -5.73 4.94 15.26
CA GLY A 181 -5.25 5.15 16.61
C GLY A 181 -6.21 4.47 17.60
N ILE A 182 -5.70 3.64 18.52
CA ILE A 182 -6.52 2.89 19.47
C ILE A 182 -6.25 3.39 20.88
N TYR A 183 -7.30 3.83 21.56
CA TYR A 183 -7.25 4.47 22.87
C TYR A 183 -7.86 3.60 23.96
N ASP A 184 -7.47 3.87 25.19
CA ASP A 184 -8.15 3.35 26.38
C ASP A 184 -9.13 4.43 26.89
N ASN A 185 -10.41 4.28 26.58
CA ASN A 185 -11.43 5.28 26.92
C ASN A 185 -11.59 5.49 28.43
N GLU A 186 -11.28 4.53 29.28
CA GLU A 186 -11.34 4.67 30.73
C GLU A 186 -10.12 5.45 31.24
N ALA A 187 -8.92 5.11 30.78
CA ALA A 187 -7.67 5.74 31.22
C ALA A 187 -7.38 7.05 30.46
N ASN A 188 -7.85 7.19 29.22
CA ASN A 188 -7.59 8.32 28.33
C ASN A 188 -8.83 8.79 27.58
N PRO A 189 -9.87 9.31 28.26
CA PRO A 189 -11.13 9.71 27.63
C PRO A 189 -11.00 10.93 26.70
N ASN A 190 -9.89 11.64 26.75
CA ASN A 190 -9.62 12.80 25.89
C ASN A 190 -8.75 12.42 24.68
N HIS A 191 -8.36 11.16 24.56
CA HIS A 191 -7.46 10.68 23.50
C HIS A 191 -6.18 11.55 23.38
N ASP A 192 -5.58 11.91 24.50
CA ASP A 192 -4.40 12.78 24.60
C ASP A 192 -3.34 12.14 25.53
N PRO A 193 -2.11 11.85 25.06
CA PRO A 193 -1.58 12.17 23.74
C PRO A 193 -2.22 11.36 22.61
N ILE A 194 -2.00 11.82 21.35
CA ILE A 194 -2.39 11.08 20.15
C ILE A 194 -1.64 9.75 20.15
N GLU A 195 -2.38 8.65 20.01
CA GLU A 195 -1.83 7.31 19.90
C GLU A 195 -1.26 7.07 18.49
N TYR A 196 -0.23 6.23 18.42
CA TYR A 196 0.31 5.78 17.14
C TYR A 196 -0.70 4.93 16.37
N GLN A 197 -0.64 5.01 15.05
CA GLN A 197 -1.54 4.29 14.16
C GLN A 197 -1.18 2.80 14.12
N ARG A 198 -2.20 1.95 14.13
CA ARG A 198 -2.12 0.51 13.92
C ARG A 198 -2.93 0.14 12.69
N MET A 199 -2.48 -0.82 11.93
CA MET A 199 -3.35 -1.44 10.94
C MET A 199 -4.23 -2.48 11.61
N VAL A 200 -5.50 -2.43 11.33
CA VAL A 200 -6.51 -3.38 11.80
C VAL A 200 -7.24 -3.98 10.61
N TYR A 201 -7.93 -5.10 10.80
CA TYR A 201 -8.77 -5.71 9.77
C TYR A 201 -10.06 -6.28 10.35
N ALA A 202 -11.08 -6.33 9.51
CA ALA A 202 -12.32 -7.08 9.74
C ALA A 202 -12.66 -7.88 8.48
N THR A 203 -13.57 -8.84 8.60
CA THR A 203 -14.07 -9.62 7.47
C THR A 203 -15.50 -9.25 7.13
N THR A 204 -15.85 -9.35 5.85
CA THR A 204 -17.20 -9.09 5.33
C THR A 204 -17.45 -9.88 4.05
N ASP A 205 -18.71 -10.24 3.82
CA ASP A 205 -19.14 -10.85 2.56
C ASP A 205 -19.93 -9.88 1.68
N ASP A 206 -20.36 -8.74 2.22
CA ASP A 206 -21.30 -7.83 1.58
C ASP A 206 -20.92 -6.34 1.67
N PHE A 207 -19.83 -6.00 2.33
CA PHE A 207 -19.38 -4.62 2.63
C PHE A 207 -20.41 -3.77 3.41
N ILE A 208 -21.37 -4.41 4.07
CA ILE A 208 -22.38 -3.80 4.94
C ILE A 208 -22.27 -4.35 6.36
N THR A 209 -22.06 -5.66 6.48
CA THR A 209 -21.92 -6.35 7.77
C THR A 209 -20.47 -6.76 7.96
N PHE A 210 -19.86 -6.27 9.02
CA PHE A 210 -18.45 -6.55 9.32
C PHE A 210 -18.32 -7.35 10.61
N SER A 211 -17.28 -8.20 10.67
CA SER A 211 -16.86 -8.79 11.93
C SER A 211 -16.24 -7.73 12.85
N GLU A 212 -16.11 -8.04 14.14
CA GLU A 212 -15.28 -7.21 15.04
C GLU A 212 -13.85 -7.07 14.48
N PRO A 213 -13.27 -5.86 14.50
CA PRO A 213 -11.93 -5.64 13.99
C PRO A 213 -10.87 -6.29 14.89
N LYS A 214 -9.79 -6.72 14.25
CA LYS A 214 -8.61 -7.30 14.90
C LYS A 214 -7.37 -6.51 14.53
N ILE A 215 -6.43 -6.42 15.45
CA ILE A 215 -5.12 -5.82 15.16
C ILE A 215 -4.40 -6.71 14.15
N TRP A 216 -3.89 -6.09 13.09
CA TRP A 216 -3.14 -6.75 12.02
C TRP A 216 -1.65 -6.40 12.06
N GLN A 217 -1.34 -5.11 12.30
CA GLN A 217 0.03 -4.62 12.41
C GLN A 217 0.13 -3.69 13.61
N ASP A 218 0.94 -4.07 14.58
CA ASP A 218 1.22 -3.28 15.79
C ASP A 218 2.73 -3.26 16.02
N GLU A 219 3.35 -2.08 15.95
CA GLU A 219 4.80 -1.90 16.08
C GLU A 219 5.12 -0.69 17.00
N PRO A 220 4.80 -0.77 18.29
CA PRO A 220 4.98 0.34 19.20
C PRO A 220 6.45 0.79 19.33
N PRO A 221 6.76 2.08 19.41
CA PRO A 221 5.84 3.22 19.33
C PRO A 221 5.63 3.71 17.89
N ASN A 222 6.08 2.98 16.87
CA ASN A 222 6.03 3.41 15.48
C ASN A 222 4.62 3.17 14.89
N GLY A 223 4.13 4.15 14.15
CA GLY A 223 2.86 4.01 13.43
C GLY A 223 3.02 3.21 12.14
N ARG A 224 1.96 2.49 11.79
CA ARG A 224 1.76 1.84 10.48
C ARG A 224 0.45 2.31 9.89
N ILE A 225 0.48 2.85 8.67
CA ILE A 225 -0.71 3.32 7.93
C ILE A 225 -0.63 2.90 6.47
N ASP A 226 -1.75 3.03 5.76
CA ASP A 226 -1.80 2.90 4.30
C ASP A 226 -1.18 1.58 3.81
N SER A 227 -1.89 0.48 4.01
CA SER A 227 -1.43 -0.80 3.53
C SER A 227 -2.15 -1.22 2.26
N THR A 228 -1.39 -1.69 1.27
CA THR A 228 -1.90 -2.33 0.06
C THR A 228 -1.35 -3.74 -0.09
N VAL A 229 -2.10 -4.64 -0.72
CA VAL A 229 -1.75 -6.07 -0.82
C VAL A 229 -1.89 -6.58 -2.25
N ILE A 230 -0.96 -7.41 -2.65
CA ILE A 230 -1.06 -8.23 -3.87
C ILE A 230 -0.64 -9.67 -3.57
N LYS A 231 -1.32 -10.65 -4.19
CA LYS A 231 -0.93 -12.07 -4.12
C LYS A 231 -0.27 -12.49 -5.43
N ALA A 232 0.90 -13.08 -5.33
CA ALA A 232 1.61 -13.63 -6.47
C ALA A 232 2.24 -14.99 -6.10
N ASP A 233 2.05 -16.00 -6.94
CA ASP A 233 2.61 -17.35 -6.74
C ASP A 233 2.29 -17.98 -5.37
N GLY A 234 1.09 -17.68 -4.82
CA GLY A 234 0.65 -18.19 -3.52
C GLY A 234 1.17 -17.43 -2.31
N VAL A 235 1.95 -16.36 -2.52
CA VAL A 235 2.51 -15.50 -1.48
C VAL A 235 1.80 -14.15 -1.51
N TYR A 236 1.39 -13.64 -0.36
CA TYR A 236 0.92 -12.27 -0.18
C TYR A 236 2.11 -11.34 -0.01
N TYR A 237 2.09 -10.22 -0.72
CA TYR A 237 3.01 -9.11 -0.58
C TYR A 237 2.23 -7.90 -0.10
N ARG A 238 2.70 -7.29 0.99
CA ARG A 238 2.10 -6.13 1.62
C ARG A 238 3.05 -4.95 1.56
N PHE A 239 2.53 -3.78 1.23
CA PHE A 239 3.26 -2.52 1.22
C PHE A 239 2.58 -1.60 2.21
N THR A 240 3.34 -1.07 3.17
CA THR A 240 2.78 -0.26 4.26
C THR A 240 3.65 0.97 4.49
N LYS A 241 3.06 2.13 4.72
CA LYS A 241 3.78 3.28 5.27
C LYS A 241 4.14 3.00 6.71
N ALA A 242 5.45 2.93 7.00
CA ALA A 242 5.98 2.66 8.33
C ALA A 242 7.32 3.37 8.56
N THR A 243 7.76 3.44 9.81
CA THR A 243 9.10 3.97 10.15
C THR A 243 10.01 2.81 10.51
N ILE A 244 10.86 2.39 9.58
CA ILE A 244 11.82 1.29 9.77
C ILE A 244 13.23 1.86 9.81
N ASN A 245 13.96 1.60 10.90
CA ASN A 245 15.33 2.07 11.10
C ASN A 245 15.52 3.58 10.87
N GLY A 246 14.52 4.38 11.28
CA GLY A 246 14.53 5.83 11.13
C GLY A 246 14.18 6.35 9.74
N CYS A 247 13.74 5.49 8.83
CA CYS A 247 13.21 5.88 7.53
C CYS A 247 11.68 5.74 7.54
N ALA A 248 10.97 6.87 7.50
CA ALA A 248 9.53 6.95 7.36
C ALA A 248 9.15 6.86 5.88
N ASP A 249 8.81 5.65 5.39
CA ASP A 249 8.62 5.37 3.98
C ASP A 249 7.82 4.07 3.82
N ILE A 250 7.72 3.51 2.62
CA ILE A 250 7.05 2.26 2.35
C ILE A 250 7.99 1.09 2.67
N VAL A 251 7.46 0.11 3.42
CA VAL A 251 8.05 -1.20 3.67
C VAL A 251 7.33 -2.26 2.85
N GLU A 252 8.06 -3.20 2.28
CA GLU A 252 7.54 -4.40 1.61
C GLU A 252 7.78 -5.61 2.48
N GLU A 253 6.72 -6.38 2.69
CA GLU A 253 6.73 -7.60 3.51
C GLU A 253 5.98 -8.72 2.78
N SER A 254 6.30 -9.98 3.09
CA SER A 254 5.60 -11.14 2.53
C SER A 254 5.16 -12.14 3.58
N SER A 255 4.04 -12.81 3.33
CA SER A 255 3.51 -13.90 4.14
C SER A 255 2.74 -14.89 3.27
N THR A 256 2.54 -16.10 3.75
CA THR A 256 1.65 -17.09 3.13
C THR A 256 0.21 -16.97 3.61
N SER A 257 -0.06 -16.15 4.62
CA SER A 257 -1.40 -15.87 5.15
C SER A 257 -1.65 -14.38 5.22
N LEU A 258 -2.79 -13.93 4.67
CA LEU A 258 -3.16 -12.52 4.65
C LEU A 258 -3.38 -11.96 6.05
N THR A 259 -4.01 -12.73 6.93
CA THR A 259 -4.37 -12.33 8.29
C THR A 259 -3.35 -12.71 9.35
N ALA A 260 -2.14 -13.11 8.93
CA ALA A 260 -1.02 -13.39 9.84
C ALA A 260 -0.68 -12.17 10.71
N GLY A 261 -0.25 -12.42 11.94
CA GLY A 261 0.30 -11.37 12.81
C GLY A 261 1.58 -10.76 12.23
N LEU A 262 1.97 -9.59 12.72
CA LEU A 262 3.11 -8.86 12.18
C LEU A 262 4.42 -9.69 12.18
N GLU A 263 4.61 -10.53 13.18
CA GLU A 263 5.77 -11.42 13.34
C GLU A 263 5.90 -12.50 12.27
N ASP A 264 4.80 -12.86 11.60
CA ASP A 264 4.76 -13.85 10.53
C ASP A 264 4.84 -13.22 9.12
N TRP A 265 5.11 -11.92 9.07
CA TRP A 265 5.43 -11.20 7.84
C TRP A 265 6.93 -10.97 7.74
N HIS A 266 7.52 -11.42 6.64
CA HIS A 266 8.97 -11.28 6.39
C HIS A 266 9.26 -10.01 5.63
N GLN A 267 10.00 -9.10 6.22
CA GLN A 267 10.44 -7.87 5.55
C GLN A 267 11.36 -8.21 4.36
N ILE A 268 10.99 -7.73 3.17
CA ILE A 268 11.75 -7.86 1.92
C ILE A 268 12.56 -6.58 1.68
N ALA A 269 11.90 -5.43 1.73
CA ALA A 269 12.52 -4.14 1.49
C ALA A 269 11.93 -3.08 2.42
N SER A 270 12.68 -2.02 2.67
CA SER A 270 12.22 -0.82 3.38
C SER A 270 12.80 0.42 2.75
N CYS A 271 12.21 1.59 3.07
CA CYS A 271 12.67 2.84 2.50
C CYS A 271 12.57 2.86 0.96
N ILE A 272 11.52 2.26 0.42
CA ILE A 272 11.36 1.96 -1.01
C ILE A 272 11.37 3.23 -1.85
N GLY A 273 10.57 4.22 -1.48
CA GLY A 273 10.48 5.48 -2.22
C GLY A 273 11.81 6.22 -2.24
N LYS A 274 12.41 6.44 -1.08
CA LYS A 274 13.69 7.13 -0.95
C LYS A 274 14.82 6.41 -1.69
N ASN A 275 14.85 5.07 -1.62
CA ASN A 275 15.84 4.27 -2.34
C ASN A 275 15.64 4.34 -3.87
N ALA A 276 14.40 4.54 -4.35
CA ALA A 276 14.07 4.77 -5.74
C ALA A 276 14.29 6.21 -6.19
N GLY A 277 14.56 7.15 -5.28
CA GLY A 277 14.88 8.56 -5.56
C GLY A 277 13.72 9.54 -5.37
N THR A 278 12.64 9.15 -4.67
CA THR A 278 11.56 10.05 -4.26
C THR A 278 11.93 10.81 -2.98
N GLN A 279 11.12 11.80 -2.62
CA GLN A 279 11.09 12.35 -1.26
C GLN A 279 10.34 11.36 -0.34
N GLU A 280 9.88 11.82 0.82
CA GLU A 280 9.04 10.99 1.69
C GLU A 280 7.70 10.68 1.00
N VAL A 281 7.31 9.42 1.05
CA VAL A 281 6.08 8.91 0.44
C VAL A 281 5.18 8.22 1.47
N GLU A 282 3.89 8.16 1.13
CA GLU A 282 2.84 7.42 1.83
C GLU A 282 1.86 6.84 0.79
N GLY A 283 0.70 6.34 1.22
CA GLY A 283 -0.38 5.93 0.34
C GLY A 283 0.04 4.95 -0.76
N PRO A 284 0.74 3.83 -0.45
CA PRO A 284 1.10 2.87 -1.48
C PRO A 284 -0.14 2.23 -2.10
N SER A 285 -0.14 2.00 -3.42
CA SER A 285 -1.16 1.21 -4.10
C SER A 285 -0.50 0.34 -5.16
N ILE A 286 -0.63 -0.98 -4.99
CA ILE A 286 0.05 -1.97 -5.83
C ILE A 286 -0.90 -2.57 -6.86
N PHE A 287 -0.47 -2.65 -8.10
CA PHE A 287 -1.17 -3.43 -9.11
C PHE A 287 -0.19 -4.08 -10.09
N LYS A 288 -0.70 -5.00 -10.88
CA LYS A 288 0.03 -5.71 -11.90
C LYS A 288 -0.47 -5.30 -13.27
N THR A 289 0.46 -5.05 -14.19
CA THR A 289 0.11 -4.66 -15.55
C THR A 289 -0.59 -5.79 -16.31
N ASN A 290 -1.45 -5.40 -17.25
CA ASN A 290 -2.13 -6.32 -18.17
C ASN A 290 -1.11 -7.06 -19.07
N CYS A 291 -1.52 -8.19 -19.64
CA CYS A 291 -0.65 -9.00 -20.52
C CYS A 291 -0.15 -8.24 -21.76
N LYS A 292 -1.01 -7.35 -22.28
CA LYS A 292 -0.72 -6.57 -23.49
C LYS A 292 -0.37 -5.12 -23.18
N ASP A 293 -0.01 -4.82 -21.93
CA ASP A 293 0.41 -3.47 -21.57
C ASP A 293 1.63 -3.04 -22.40
N VAL A 294 1.59 -1.83 -22.93
CA VAL A 294 2.66 -1.30 -23.80
C VAL A 294 4.02 -1.22 -23.08
N ASN A 295 4.02 -1.17 -21.75
CA ASN A 295 5.21 -1.17 -20.90
C ASN A 295 5.70 -2.58 -20.57
N GLY A 296 4.99 -3.64 -21.00
CA GLY A 296 5.26 -5.03 -20.70
C GLY A 296 4.82 -5.45 -19.28
N ALA A 297 4.94 -6.76 -19.00
CA ALA A 297 4.51 -7.34 -17.72
C ALA A 297 5.41 -6.89 -16.56
N ARG A 298 4.81 -6.24 -15.56
CA ARG A 298 5.48 -5.77 -14.34
C ARG A 298 4.50 -5.49 -13.22
N TYR A 299 5.01 -5.20 -12.03
CA TYR A 299 4.28 -4.64 -10.92
C TYR A 299 4.52 -3.14 -10.86
N ILE A 300 3.45 -2.38 -10.63
CA ILE A 300 3.50 -0.94 -10.42
C ILE A 300 3.04 -0.66 -9.00
N LEU A 301 3.90 -0.03 -8.23
CA LEU A 301 3.60 0.50 -6.90
C LEU A 301 3.47 2.02 -7.04
N LEU A 302 2.25 2.52 -6.91
CA LEU A 302 2.03 3.94 -6.75
C LEU A 302 2.45 4.36 -5.35
N ALA A 303 3.08 5.49 -5.22
CA ALA A 303 3.48 6.09 -3.95
C ALA A 303 3.15 7.57 -3.95
N ASP A 304 2.52 8.08 -2.90
CA ASP A 304 2.14 9.48 -2.78
C ASP A 304 3.29 10.30 -2.20
N GLU A 305 3.99 11.02 -3.05
CA GLU A 305 4.99 12.02 -2.66
C GLU A 305 4.26 13.30 -2.21
N PHE A 306 3.65 13.22 -1.03
CA PHE A 306 2.66 14.19 -0.53
C PHE A 306 3.21 15.61 -0.35
N GLY A 307 4.50 15.77 -0.16
CA GLY A 307 5.19 17.07 -0.12
C GLY A 307 5.74 17.54 -1.46
N GLY A 308 5.51 16.80 -2.56
CA GLY A 308 6.14 17.03 -3.86
C GLY A 308 5.21 16.77 -5.05
N ASN A 309 5.48 15.72 -5.80
CA ASN A 309 4.87 15.47 -7.11
C ASN A 309 3.48 14.79 -7.06
N GLY A 310 2.95 14.47 -5.87
CA GLY A 310 1.76 13.63 -5.73
C GLY A 310 2.07 12.17 -6.06
N TYR A 311 1.14 11.46 -6.68
CA TYR A 311 1.34 10.05 -7.01
C TYR A 311 2.39 9.83 -8.08
N VAL A 312 3.42 9.05 -7.71
CA VAL A 312 4.51 8.62 -8.60
C VAL A 312 4.55 7.09 -8.73
N PRO A 313 4.78 6.54 -9.94
CA PRO A 313 4.87 5.10 -10.15
C PRO A 313 6.29 4.58 -9.94
N LEU A 314 6.42 3.58 -9.09
CA LEU A 314 7.59 2.72 -8.97
C LEU A 314 7.31 1.41 -9.69
N GLU A 315 8.30 0.79 -10.32
CA GLU A 315 8.13 -0.49 -10.99
C GLU A 315 9.08 -1.56 -10.49
N SER A 316 8.60 -2.80 -10.50
CA SER A 316 9.40 -4.01 -10.30
C SER A 316 8.95 -5.12 -11.24
N SER A 317 9.87 -6.01 -11.59
CA SER A 317 9.55 -7.28 -12.26
C SER A 317 9.59 -8.47 -11.30
N ASP A 318 9.94 -8.26 -10.03
CA ASP A 318 10.14 -9.30 -9.03
C ASP A 318 9.84 -8.77 -7.64
N LEU A 319 8.67 -9.14 -7.10
CA LEU A 319 8.26 -8.77 -5.75
C LEU A 319 9.22 -9.34 -4.69
N ALA A 320 9.64 -10.60 -4.84
CA ALA A 320 10.51 -11.24 -3.87
C ALA A 320 11.92 -10.62 -3.82
N GLY A 321 12.31 -9.91 -4.86
CA GLY A 321 13.60 -9.23 -4.95
C GLY A 321 13.65 -7.87 -4.26
N GLY A 322 12.52 -7.28 -3.93
CA GLY A 322 12.42 -6.00 -3.21
C GLY A 322 13.06 -4.80 -3.92
N LYS A 323 13.18 -4.86 -5.25
CA LYS A 323 13.84 -3.81 -6.04
C LYS A 323 12.81 -3.00 -6.80
N TRP A 324 12.73 -1.73 -6.47
CA TRP A 324 11.81 -0.77 -7.05
C TRP A 324 12.57 0.34 -7.76
N THR A 325 12.06 0.78 -8.90
CA THR A 325 12.66 1.85 -9.72
C THR A 325 11.60 2.88 -10.05
N LEU A 326 11.90 4.15 -9.81
CA LEU A 326 11.03 5.26 -10.18
C LEU A 326 10.90 5.32 -11.71
N ARG A 327 9.65 5.32 -12.20
CA ARG A 327 9.35 5.51 -13.61
C ARG A 327 9.23 7.00 -13.93
N THR A 328 9.77 7.36 -15.08
CA THR A 328 9.66 8.72 -15.65
C THR A 328 8.82 8.69 -16.93
N GLY A 329 8.33 9.84 -17.35
CA GLY A 329 7.56 9.97 -18.60
C GLY A 329 6.12 9.46 -18.51
N TYR A 330 5.64 9.15 -17.31
CA TYR A 330 4.22 8.85 -17.07
C TYR A 330 3.36 10.11 -17.24
N LYS A 331 2.07 9.88 -17.53
CA LYS A 331 1.06 10.94 -17.67
C LYS A 331 -0.12 10.57 -16.79
N TYR A 332 -0.15 11.12 -15.60
CA TYR A 332 -1.25 10.95 -14.66
C TYR A 332 -2.13 12.20 -14.63
N PRO A 333 -3.33 12.14 -14.04
CA PRO A 333 -4.17 13.29 -13.77
C PRO A 333 -3.42 14.40 -13.03
N GLU A 334 -3.98 15.59 -13.00
CA GLU A 334 -3.40 16.69 -12.24
C GLU A 334 -3.59 16.45 -10.73
N SER A 335 -2.47 16.39 -10.00
CA SER A 335 -2.42 16.25 -8.54
C SER A 335 -3.25 15.09 -7.96
N PRO A 336 -3.14 13.87 -8.49
CA PRO A 336 -3.82 12.73 -7.90
C PRO A 336 -3.16 12.38 -6.57
N ARG A 337 -3.98 12.08 -5.58
CA ARG A 337 -3.55 11.64 -4.26
C ARG A 337 -4.08 10.23 -4.02
N HIS A 338 -3.57 9.58 -3.02
CA HIS A 338 -3.83 8.22 -2.61
C HIS A 338 -5.12 7.62 -3.21
N GLY A 339 -4.98 6.69 -4.15
CA GLY A 339 -6.07 6.08 -4.91
C GLY A 339 -5.61 4.76 -5.53
N THR A 340 -6.46 4.14 -6.32
CA THR A 340 -6.24 2.77 -6.81
C THR A 340 -6.45 2.67 -8.31
N ILE A 341 -5.61 1.89 -8.98
CA ILE A 341 -5.77 1.53 -10.39
C ILE A 341 -6.28 0.09 -10.49
N ILE A 342 -7.33 -0.09 -11.30
CA ILE A 342 -7.91 -1.40 -11.58
C ILE A 342 -7.84 -1.73 -13.07
N PRO A 343 -7.52 -2.98 -13.47
CA PRO A 343 -7.55 -3.39 -14.86
C PRO A 343 -8.99 -3.53 -15.39
N LEU A 344 -9.20 -3.13 -16.64
CA LEU A 344 -10.48 -3.12 -17.33
C LEU A 344 -10.46 -3.97 -18.59
N THR A 345 -11.59 -4.60 -18.88
CA THR A 345 -11.88 -5.11 -20.22
C THR A 345 -12.05 -3.95 -21.22
N LEU A 346 -11.98 -4.23 -22.50
CA LEU A 346 -12.21 -3.20 -23.53
C LEU A 346 -13.61 -2.57 -23.40
N GLU A 347 -14.63 -3.38 -23.15
CA GLU A 347 -16.02 -2.93 -22.99
C GLU A 347 -16.16 -1.96 -21.79
N GLU A 348 -15.54 -2.28 -20.66
CA GLU A 348 -15.57 -1.41 -19.47
C GLU A 348 -14.80 -0.10 -19.72
N LEU A 349 -13.66 -0.16 -20.38
CA LEU A 349 -12.87 1.03 -20.72
C LEU A 349 -13.65 1.96 -21.65
N GLU A 350 -14.19 1.43 -22.74
CA GLU A 350 -15.00 2.22 -23.70
C GLU A 350 -16.29 2.74 -23.04
N GLY A 351 -16.87 1.95 -22.14
CA GLY A 351 -18.06 2.32 -21.36
C GLY A 351 -17.84 3.57 -20.53
N ILE A 352 -16.80 3.59 -19.67
CA ILE A 352 -16.48 4.76 -18.82
C ILE A 352 -16.05 5.97 -19.66
N GLN A 353 -15.26 5.76 -20.71
CA GLN A 353 -14.85 6.86 -21.62
C GLN A 353 -16.03 7.51 -22.32
N LYS A 354 -17.04 6.73 -22.69
CA LYS A 354 -18.26 7.24 -23.32
C LYS A 354 -19.20 7.92 -22.31
N ALA A 355 -19.33 7.37 -21.11
CA ALA A 355 -20.23 7.88 -20.08
C ALA A 355 -19.73 9.19 -19.46
N PHE A 356 -18.43 9.31 -19.26
CA PHE A 356 -17.77 10.47 -18.64
C PHE A 356 -16.95 11.27 -19.68
N VAL A 357 -17.50 11.43 -20.88
CA VAL A 357 -16.84 12.16 -21.95
C VAL A 357 -16.55 13.61 -21.53
N ASN A 358 -15.36 14.07 -21.86
CA ASN A 358 -15.02 15.48 -21.71
C ASN A 358 -15.69 16.26 -22.85
N THR A 359 -16.54 17.23 -22.49
CA THR A 359 -17.14 18.16 -23.46
C THR A 359 -16.30 19.41 -23.51
N ASP A 360 -15.95 19.86 -24.73
CA ASP A 360 -15.23 21.09 -24.99
C ASP A 360 -16.03 22.34 -24.54
#